data_d6fadb29b4b54c78f44c17c3e4db16e7
#
_entry.id   d6fadb29b4b54c78f44c17c3e4db16e7
#
_cell.length_a   1.000
_cell.length_b   1.000
_cell.length_c   1.000
_cell.angle_alpha   90.00
_cell.angle_beta   90.00
_cell.angle_gamma   90.00
#
_symmetry.space_group_name_H-M   'P 1'
#
loop_
_entity.id
_entity.type
_entity.pdbx_description
1 polymer ?
#
loop_
_entity_poly.entity_id
_entity_poly.type
_entity_poly.pdbx_seq_one_letter_code
_entity_poly.pdbx_strand_id
1 'polypeptide(L)'
;LPIYFIQSLFEATNLEDEQKEEIRTLIANRNFFGVEEILDHYEIADQVKEAFHQLPELTGGPEILADAGRIAPGEAARLAVERLRQIYDLLKIYGVEDHVTFDLSMSGSYGYYTGIIFRAYTYGTGDAVVRGGRYDHLLEKFGKKTPSIGFAIILDELMSALDRQKIKVETGHRNLLVYTDAT
;
A
#
# COMPACT_ATOMS: atom_id res chain seq x y z
N LEU A 1 -0.50 -7.03 2.51
CA LEU A 1 -0.95 -8.12 1.64
C LEU A 1 -0.56 -7.92 0.18
N PRO A 2 -0.60 -6.72 -0.41
CA PRO A 2 0.14 -6.48 -1.65
C PRO A 2 1.62 -6.82 -1.51
N ILE A 3 2.20 -6.58 -0.33
CA ILE A 3 3.59 -6.93 -0.01
C ILE A 3 3.85 -8.42 -0.22
N TYR A 4 2.98 -9.31 0.26
CA TYR A 4 3.15 -10.75 0.09
C TYR A 4 2.96 -11.21 -1.35
N PHE A 5 2.10 -10.54 -2.13
CA PHE A 5 1.95 -10.86 -3.55
C PHE A 5 3.24 -10.58 -4.31
N ILE A 6 3.77 -9.35 -4.20
CA ILE A 6 5.05 -8.98 -4.83
C ILE A 6 6.21 -9.81 -4.27
N GLN A 7 6.24 -10.05 -2.95
CA GLN A 7 7.26 -10.88 -2.34
C GLN A 7 7.24 -12.30 -2.89
N SER A 8 6.07 -12.90 -3.09
CA SER A 8 5.93 -14.22 -3.68
C SER A 8 6.39 -14.26 -5.15
N LEU A 9 6.23 -13.15 -5.90
CA LEU A 9 6.83 -13.04 -7.23
C LEU A 9 8.35 -13.13 -7.14
N PHE A 10 8.96 -12.38 -6.23
CA PHE A 10 10.42 -12.41 -6.04
C PHE A 10 10.95 -13.76 -5.52
N GLU A 11 10.21 -14.42 -4.62
CA GLU A 11 10.55 -15.76 -4.12
C GLU A 11 10.52 -16.82 -5.22
N ALA A 12 9.71 -16.61 -6.26
CA ALA A 12 9.64 -17.47 -7.43
C ALA A 12 10.71 -17.17 -8.49
N THR A 13 11.62 -16.21 -8.23
CA THR A 13 12.76 -15.88 -9.09
C THR A 13 14.07 -16.32 -8.45
N ASN A 14 15.12 -16.49 -9.29
CA ASN A 14 16.50 -16.72 -8.86
C ASN A 14 17.31 -15.42 -8.77
N LEU A 15 16.62 -14.27 -8.65
CA LEU A 15 17.27 -12.96 -8.57
C LEU A 15 17.96 -12.77 -7.21
N GLU A 16 19.11 -12.10 -7.23
CA GLU A 16 19.79 -11.66 -6.03
C GLU A 16 19.08 -10.45 -5.39
N ASP A 17 19.39 -10.14 -4.15
CA ASP A 17 18.69 -9.07 -3.41
C ASP A 17 18.85 -7.69 -4.06
N GLU A 18 19.97 -7.43 -4.73
CA GLU A 18 20.22 -6.17 -5.44
C GLU A 18 19.23 -5.98 -6.62
N GLN A 19 19.05 -7.01 -7.45
CA GLN A 19 18.09 -6.95 -8.56
C GLN A 19 16.64 -6.88 -8.07
N LYS A 20 16.32 -7.59 -7.00
CA LYS A 20 15.00 -7.49 -6.36
C LYS A 20 14.69 -6.08 -5.89
N GLU A 21 15.68 -5.39 -5.31
CA GLU A 21 15.52 -4.01 -4.83
C GLU A 21 15.41 -3.00 -5.99
N GLU A 22 16.16 -3.23 -7.06
CA GLU A 22 16.04 -2.44 -8.28
C GLU A 22 14.63 -2.58 -8.90
N ILE A 23 14.14 -3.80 -9.04
CA ILE A 23 12.76 -4.05 -9.53
C ILE A 23 11.72 -3.43 -8.61
N ARG A 24 11.88 -3.52 -7.28
CA ARG A 24 10.98 -2.83 -6.33
C ARG A 24 10.94 -1.33 -6.57
N THR A 25 12.10 -0.72 -6.82
CA THR A 25 12.21 0.71 -7.10
C THR A 25 11.51 1.06 -8.42
N LEU A 26 11.68 0.25 -9.45
CA LEU A 26 11.00 0.45 -10.74
C LEU A 26 9.47 0.32 -10.60
N ILE A 27 8.99 -0.70 -9.88
CA ILE A 27 7.56 -0.87 -9.58
C ILE A 27 7.01 0.33 -8.81
N ALA A 28 7.73 0.80 -7.79
CA ALA A 28 7.32 1.95 -6.98
C ALA A 28 7.20 3.24 -7.82
N ASN A 29 8.04 3.38 -8.84
CA ASN A 29 8.05 4.48 -9.79
C ASN A 29 7.13 4.25 -11.00
N ARG A 30 6.37 3.15 -11.04
CA ARG A 30 5.50 2.76 -12.17
C ARG A 30 6.27 2.56 -13.49
N ASN A 31 7.57 2.28 -13.44
CA ASN A 31 8.39 1.97 -14.58
C ASN A 31 8.40 0.48 -14.88
N PHE A 32 7.28 -0.04 -15.38
CA PHE A 32 7.14 -1.47 -15.66
C PHE A 32 7.94 -1.92 -16.88
N PHE A 33 8.23 -1.01 -17.83
CA PHE A 33 9.13 -1.30 -18.93
C PHE A 33 10.55 -1.66 -18.43
N GLY A 34 11.07 -0.89 -17.47
CA GLY A 34 12.36 -1.21 -16.85
C GLY A 34 12.32 -2.55 -16.08
N VAL A 35 11.18 -2.93 -15.50
CA VAL A 35 11.01 -4.25 -14.88
C VAL A 35 11.15 -5.35 -15.93
N GLU A 36 10.48 -5.25 -17.09
CA GLU A 36 10.56 -6.22 -18.17
C GLU A 36 11.99 -6.34 -18.70
N GLU A 37 12.68 -5.21 -18.92
CA GLU A 37 14.09 -5.22 -19.36
C GLU A 37 14.98 -6.03 -18.42
N ILE A 38 14.82 -5.86 -17.10
CA ILE A 38 15.61 -6.65 -16.14
C ILE A 38 15.23 -8.12 -16.22
N LEU A 39 13.95 -8.45 -16.18
CA LEU A 39 13.48 -9.84 -16.19
C LEU A 39 13.90 -10.63 -17.43
N ASP A 40 14.06 -9.95 -18.58
CA ASP A 40 14.47 -10.58 -19.84
C ASP A 40 15.95 -10.99 -19.85
N HIS A 41 16.76 -10.39 -18.98
CA HIS A 41 18.16 -10.75 -18.85
C HIS A 41 18.41 -12.01 -17.98
N TYR A 42 17.35 -12.52 -17.31
CA TYR A 42 17.45 -13.65 -16.41
C TYR A 42 16.57 -14.82 -16.84
N GLU A 43 17.03 -16.03 -16.53
CA GLU A 43 16.26 -17.25 -16.71
C GLU A 43 15.18 -17.35 -15.61
N ILE A 44 14.02 -16.77 -15.87
CA ILE A 44 12.86 -16.77 -14.98
C ILE A 44 11.73 -17.51 -15.69
N ALA A 45 10.99 -18.34 -14.95
CA ALA A 45 9.86 -19.09 -15.49
C ALA A 45 8.82 -18.14 -16.12
N ASP A 46 8.32 -18.52 -17.31
CA ASP A 46 7.37 -17.72 -18.09
C ASP A 46 6.14 -17.28 -17.27
N GLN A 47 5.63 -18.15 -16.41
CA GLN A 47 4.50 -17.84 -15.55
C GLN A 47 4.81 -16.69 -14.57
N VAL A 48 6.05 -16.59 -14.08
CA VAL A 48 6.47 -15.52 -13.17
C VAL A 48 6.68 -14.22 -13.94
N LYS A 49 7.30 -14.27 -15.12
CA LYS A 49 7.42 -13.13 -16.03
C LYS A 49 6.04 -12.55 -16.38
N GLU A 50 5.11 -13.41 -16.74
CA GLU A 50 3.73 -13.03 -17.06
C GLU A 50 3.04 -12.34 -15.86
N ALA A 51 3.27 -12.83 -14.64
CA ALA A 51 2.71 -12.20 -13.44
C ALA A 51 3.28 -10.81 -13.19
N PHE A 52 4.55 -10.56 -13.47
CA PHE A 52 5.14 -9.23 -13.43
C PHE A 52 4.60 -8.32 -14.54
N HIS A 53 4.43 -8.87 -15.75
CA HIS A 53 3.88 -8.14 -16.89
C HIS A 53 2.43 -7.67 -16.64
N GLN A 54 1.61 -8.49 -16.01
CA GLN A 54 0.23 -8.15 -15.67
C GLN A 54 0.09 -7.28 -14.43
N LEU A 55 1.15 -7.07 -13.65
CA LEU A 55 1.10 -6.31 -12.40
C LEU A 55 0.53 -4.89 -12.54
N PRO A 56 0.80 -4.11 -13.62
CA PRO A 56 0.20 -2.79 -13.83
C PRO A 56 -1.34 -2.83 -13.92
N GLU A 57 -1.89 -3.92 -14.46
CA GLU A 57 -3.32 -4.08 -14.68
C GLU A 57 -4.06 -4.53 -13.40
N LEU A 58 -3.31 -4.99 -12.39
CA LEU A 58 -3.86 -5.40 -11.09
C LEU A 58 -4.15 -4.19 -10.20
N THR A 59 -4.80 -3.17 -10.77
CA THR A 59 -5.28 -1.97 -10.09
C THR A 59 -6.72 -1.71 -10.50
N GLY A 60 -7.63 -1.62 -9.53
CA GLY A 60 -9.06 -1.40 -9.82
C GLY A 60 -9.98 -1.83 -8.70
N GLY A 61 -11.20 -2.15 -9.05
CA GLY A 61 -12.21 -2.67 -8.14
C GLY A 61 -11.95 -4.13 -7.72
N PRO A 62 -12.92 -4.77 -7.06
CA PRO A 62 -12.76 -6.14 -6.57
C PRO A 62 -12.58 -7.20 -7.66
N GLU A 63 -12.93 -6.89 -8.90
CA GLU A 63 -12.77 -7.76 -10.07
C GLU A 63 -11.32 -8.17 -10.29
N ILE A 64 -10.36 -7.28 -10.04
CA ILE A 64 -8.94 -7.57 -10.21
C ILE A 64 -8.43 -8.68 -9.29
N LEU A 65 -9.12 -8.95 -8.18
CA LEU A 65 -8.75 -10.02 -7.26
C LEU A 65 -8.95 -11.41 -7.88
N ALA A 66 -9.86 -11.54 -8.84
CA ALA A 66 -10.03 -12.79 -9.59
C ALA A 66 -8.82 -13.02 -10.52
N ASP A 67 -8.39 -11.97 -11.21
CA ASP A 67 -7.25 -12.00 -12.13
C ASP A 67 -5.95 -12.26 -11.36
N ALA A 68 -5.73 -11.53 -10.28
CA ALA A 68 -4.61 -11.75 -9.38
C ALA A 68 -4.55 -13.20 -8.84
N GLY A 69 -5.70 -13.80 -8.51
CA GLY A 69 -5.76 -15.19 -8.06
C GLY A 69 -5.37 -16.21 -9.14
N ARG A 70 -5.60 -15.90 -10.42
CA ARG A 70 -5.22 -16.76 -11.53
C ARG A 70 -3.71 -16.76 -11.82
N ILE A 71 -3.08 -15.60 -11.70
CA ILE A 71 -1.65 -15.42 -11.98
C ILE A 71 -0.75 -15.58 -10.77
N ALA A 72 -1.34 -15.74 -9.57
CA ALA A 72 -0.59 -15.91 -8.34
C ALA A 72 0.42 -17.07 -8.42
N PRO A 73 1.74 -16.82 -8.30
CA PRO A 73 2.75 -17.82 -8.61
C PRO A 73 2.92 -18.91 -7.54
N GLY A 74 2.17 -18.85 -6.46
CA GLY A 74 2.29 -19.82 -5.36
C GLY A 74 1.21 -19.66 -4.31
N GLU A 75 1.27 -20.52 -3.28
CA GLU A 75 0.29 -20.55 -2.19
C GLU A 75 0.26 -19.23 -1.41
N ALA A 76 1.42 -18.64 -1.11
CA ALA A 76 1.50 -17.40 -0.36
C ALA A 76 0.82 -16.23 -1.09
N ALA A 77 1.01 -16.13 -2.42
CA ALA A 77 0.33 -15.11 -3.23
C ALA A 77 -1.19 -15.33 -3.26
N ARG A 78 -1.64 -16.59 -3.38
CA ARG A 78 -3.07 -16.93 -3.35
C ARG A 78 -3.70 -16.58 -2.01
N LEU A 79 -3.05 -16.90 -0.91
CA LEU A 79 -3.51 -16.55 0.43
C LEU A 79 -3.57 -15.02 0.63
N ALA A 80 -2.63 -14.29 0.04
CA ALA A 80 -2.65 -12.82 0.07
C ALA A 80 -3.88 -12.26 -0.67
N VAL A 81 -4.19 -12.78 -1.85
CA VAL A 81 -5.38 -12.37 -2.61
C VAL A 81 -6.67 -12.75 -1.88
N GLU A 82 -6.74 -13.95 -1.33
CA GLU A 82 -7.90 -14.40 -0.55
C GLU A 82 -8.14 -13.52 0.67
N ARG A 83 -7.07 -13.08 1.33
CA ARG A 83 -7.18 -12.15 2.45
C ARG A 83 -7.73 -10.79 2.04
N LEU A 84 -7.38 -10.30 0.84
CA LEU A 84 -7.97 -9.06 0.31
C LEU A 84 -9.46 -9.23 0.03
N ARG A 85 -9.91 -10.39 -0.48
CA ARG A 85 -11.34 -10.69 -0.65
C ARG A 85 -12.09 -10.66 0.68
N GLN A 86 -11.55 -11.32 1.70
CA GLN A 86 -12.14 -11.29 3.05
C GLN A 86 -12.26 -9.86 3.60
N ILE A 87 -11.25 -9.02 3.38
CA ILE A 87 -11.32 -7.61 3.78
C ILE A 87 -12.39 -6.88 2.99
N TYR A 88 -12.50 -7.10 1.68
CA TYR A 88 -13.55 -6.52 0.86
C TYR A 88 -14.95 -6.91 1.33
N ASP A 89 -15.16 -8.18 1.69
CA ASP A 89 -16.44 -8.64 2.21
C ASP A 89 -16.78 -7.98 3.56
N LEU A 90 -15.78 -7.72 4.41
CA LEU A 90 -15.98 -6.93 5.62
C LEU A 90 -16.35 -5.47 5.30
N LEU A 91 -15.69 -4.86 4.32
CA LEU A 91 -15.99 -3.47 3.91
C LEU A 91 -17.42 -3.32 3.39
N LYS A 92 -17.97 -4.34 2.70
CA LYS A 92 -19.40 -4.38 2.32
C LYS A 92 -20.33 -4.33 3.53
N ILE A 93 -19.98 -5.01 4.64
CA ILE A 93 -20.78 -4.98 5.87
C ILE A 93 -20.85 -3.55 6.43
N TYR A 94 -19.77 -2.77 6.25
CA TYR A 94 -19.72 -1.36 6.66
C TYR A 94 -20.28 -0.39 5.62
N GLY A 95 -20.63 -0.85 4.41
CA GLY A 95 -21.17 -0.02 3.34
C GLY A 95 -20.18 1.00 2.78
N VAL A 96 -18.89 0.65 2.76
CA VAL A 96 -17.80 1.53 2.28
C VAL A 96 -17.05 0.95 1.08
N GLU A 97 -17.50 -0.16 0.53
CA GLU A 97 -16.87 -0.88 -0.58
C GLU A 97 -16.71 -0.04 -1.85
N ASP A 98 -17.65 0.87 -2.13
CA ASP A 98 -17.61 1.75 -3.30
C ASP A 98 -16.50 2.81 -3.23
N HIS A 99 -15.87 2.97 -2.07
CA HIS A 99 -14.78 3.92 -1.85
C HIS A 99 -13.40 3.23 -1.82
N VAL A 100 -13.34 1.94 -2.16
CA VAL A 100 -12.12 1.13 -2.05
C VAL A 100 -11.72 0.60 -3.41
N THR A 101 -10.45 0.79 -3.74
CA THR A 101 -9.79 0.16 -4.87
C THR A 101 -8.61 -0.67 -4.38
N PHE A 102 -8.23 -1.66 -5.16
CA PHE A 102 -7.07 -2.51 -4.91
C PHE A 102 -5.94 -2.13 -5.86
N ASP A 103 -4.73 -2.23 -5.38
CA ASP A 103 -3.51 -2.05 -6.16
C ASP A 103 -2.46 -3.06 -5.67
N LEU A 104 -2.25 -4.12 -6.44
CA LEU A 104 -1.31 -5.16 -6.07
C LEU A 104 0.14 -4.80 -6.41
N SER A 105 0.34 -3.76 -7.20
CA SER A 105 1.67 -3.19 -7.47
C SER A 105 2.16 -2.26 -6.35
N MET A 106 1.32 -1.97 -5.37
CA MET A 106 1.70 -1.10 -4.26
C MET A 106 2.76 -1.78 -3.40
N SER A 107 3.98 -1.30 -3.48
CA SER A 107 5.06 -1.69 -2.58
C SER A 107 5.06 -0.81 -1.33
N GLY A 108 5.36 -1.41 -0.17
CA GLY A 108 5.54 -0.65 1.07
C GLY A 108 6.86 0.10 1.05
N SER A 109 6.82 1.41 1.22
CA SER A 109 8.03 2.24 1.39
C SER A 109 8.77 1.95 2.70
N TYR A 110 8.13 1.22 3.61
CA TYR A 110 8.67 0.91 4.94
C TYR A 110 8.74 -0.60 5.13
N GLY A 111 9.95 -1.13 5.37
CA GLY A 111 10.22 -2.56 5.54
C GLY A 111 9.61 -3.20 6.81
N TYR A 112 8.86 -2.45 7.62
CA TYR A 112 8.23 -2.98 8.83
C TYR A 112 6.80 -3.49 8.65
N TYR A 113 6.15 -3.20 7.50
CA TYR A 113 4.82 -3.72 7.23
C TYR A 113 4.84 -5.23 7.02
N THR A 114 3.91 -5.94 7.64
CA THR A 114 3.76 -7.40 7.59
C THR A 114 2.42 -7.84 7.03
N GLY A 115 1.65 -6.94 6.46
CA GLY A 115 0.32 -7.27 5.99
C GLY A 115 -0.23 -6.26 5.00
N ILE A 116 -1.49 -5.90 5.20
CA ILE A 116 -2.13 -4.88 4.37
C ILE A 116 -1.44 -3.54 4.54
N ILE A 117 -1.23 -2.86 3.41
CA ILE A 117 -0.94 -1.44 3.37
C ILE A 117 -2.11 -0.72 2.70
N PHE A 118 -2.37 0.50 3.10
CA PHE A 118 -3.44 1.30 2.52
C PHE A 118 -3.06 2.77 2.46
N ARG A 119 -3.66 3.45 1.52
CA ARG A 119 -3.58 4.91 1.35
C ARG A 119 -4.97 5.44 1.12
N ALA A 120 -5.25 6.65 1.64
CA ALA A 120 -6.47 7.35 1.30
C ALA A 120 -6.14 8.61 0.52
N TYR A 121 -6.95 8.88 -0.48
CA TYR A 121 -6.82 10.03 -1.38
C TYR A 121 -8.10 10.85 -1.33
N THR A 122 -7.98 12.12 -1.64
CA THR A 122 -9.13 13.01 -1.81
C THR A 122 -8.87 13.99 -2.96
N TYR A 123 -9.92 14.67 -3.38
CA TYR A 123 -9.78 15.68 -4.43
C TYR A 123 -8.89 16.85 -3.99
N GLY A 124 -8.07 17.35 -4.93
CA GLY A 124 -7.25 18.52 -4.72
C GLY A 124 -5.90 18.25 -4.07
N THR A 125 -5.48 16.99 -3.91
CA THR A 125 -4.11 16.64 -3.49
C THR A 125 -3.36 15.91 -4.59
N GLY A 126 -2.05 16.04 -4.61
CA GLY A 126 -1.17 15.28 -5.50
C GLY A 126 -0.72 13.95 -4.90
N ASP A 127 -0.95 13.75 -3.60
CA ASP A 127 -0.53 12.56 -2.86
C ASP A 127 -1.60 12.12 -1.85
N ALA A 128 -1.34 11.00 -1.18
CA ALA A 128 -2.23 10.43 -0.19
C ALA A 128 -2.34 11.32 1.07
N VAL A 129 -3.55 11.57 1.52
CA VAL A 129 -3.81 12.27 2.80
C VAL A 129 -3.67 11.35 4.01
N VAL A 130 -3.78 10.03 3.81
CA VAL A 130 -3.56 9.01 4.84
C VAL A 130 -2.69 7.91 4.28
N ARG A 131 -1.74 7.44 5.08
CA ARG A 131 -0.92 6.25 4.80
C ARG A 131 -0.90 5.36 6.02
N GLY A 132 -1.09 4.06 5.82
CA GLY A 132 -1.10 3.12 6.92
C GLY A 132 -0.91 1.69 6.49
N GLY A 133 -0.85 0.79 7.49
CA GLY A 133 -0.72 -0.62 7.26
C GLY A 133 -0.62 -1.44 8.53
N ARG A 134 -0.59 -2.75 8.36
CA ARG A 134 -0.40 -3.73 9.44
C ARG A 134 1.08 -4.01 9.64
N TYR A 135 1.48 -4.07 10.89
CA TYR A 135 2.84 -4.42 11.33
C TYR A 135 2.79 -5.28 12.60
N ASP A 136 3.31 -6.50 12.50
CA ASP A 136 3.19 -7.48 13.59
C ASP A 136 4.45 -7.55 14.46
N HIS A 137 5.60 -7.10 13.93
CA HIS A 137 6.91 -7.25 14.59
C HIS A 137 7.52 -5.93 15.09
N LEU A 138 6.95 -4.78 14.73
CA LEU A 138 7.53 -3.50 15.09
C LEU A 138 7.64 -3.31 16.61
N LEU A 139 6.61 -3.72 17.34
CA LEU A 139 6.54 -3.57 18.80
C LEU A 139 7.42 -4.58 19.56
N GLU A 140 7.90 -5.63 18.89
CA GLU A 140 8.85 -6.59 19.49
C GLU A 140 10.16 -5.91 19.90
N LYS A 141 10.58 -4.89 19.14
CA LYS A 141 11.76 -4.06 19.46
C LYS A 141 11.61 -3.30 20.79
N PHE A 142 10.38 -3.13 21.26
CA PHE A 142 10.03 -2.48 22.52
C PHE A 142 9.54 -3.49 23.59
N GLY A 143 9.84 -4.78 23.37
CA GLY A 143 9.53 -5.85 24.32
C GLY A 143 8.08 -6.35 24.28
N LYS A 144 7.26 -5.95 23.31
CA LYS A 144 5.86 -6.37 23.21
C LYS A 144 5.55 -7.04 21.87
N LYS A 145 5.33 -8.35 21.89
CA LYS A 145 4.89 -9.08 20.71
C LYS A 145 3.38 -8.95 20.52
N THR A 146 2.97 -8.02 19.66
CA THR A 146 1.53 -7.74 19.43
C THR A 146 1.32 -7.30 17.98
N PRO A 147 0.45 -7.98 17.23
CA PRO A 147 0.00 -7.51 15.93
C PRO A 147 -0.64 -6.13 16.05
N SER A 148 -0.29 -5.25 15.15
CA SER A 148 -0.76 -3.87 15.18
C SER A 148 -1.09 -3.37 13.79
N ILE A 149 -2.05 -2.46 13.71
CA ILE A 149 -2.38 -1.68 12.53
C ILE A 149 -2.40 -0.22 12.92
N GLY A 150 -1.89 0.63 12.06
CA GLY A 150 -1.87 2.06 12.31
C GLY A 150 -1.83 2.86 11.02
N PHE A 151 -2.08 4.15 11.16
CA PHE A 151 -1.99 5.08 10.05
C PHE A 151 -1.51 6.44 10.53
N ALA A 152 -0.99 7.22 9.58
CA ALA A 152 -0.64 8.62 9.74
C ALA A 152 -1.50 9.47 8.80
N ILE A 153 -1.97 10.60 9.29
CA ILE A 153 -2.59 11.66 8.47
C ILE A 153 -1.49 12.63 8.09
N ILE A 154 -1.37 12.91 6.78
CA ILE A 154 -0.42 13.88 6.26
C ILE A 154 -1.11 15.24 6.28
N LEU A 155 -0.79 16.02 7.31
CA LEU A 155 -1.53 17.23 7.64
C LEU A 155 -1.47 18.27 6.52
N ASP A 156 -0.32 18.44 5.89
CA ASP A 156 -0.14 19.41 4.79
C ASP A 156 -1.03 19.07 3.60
N GLU A 157 -1.12 17.78 3.23
CA GLU A 157 -1.99 17.31 2.17
C GLU A 157 -3.47 17.50 2.54
N LEU A 158 -3.84 17.17 3.78
CA LEU A 158 -5.20 17.36 4.27
C LEU A 158 -5.60 18.84 4.26
N MET A 159 -4.75 19.73 4.75
CA MET A 159 -5.00 21.17 4.76
C MET A 159 -5.12 21.72 3.34
N SER A 160 -4.26 21.29 2.44
CA SER A 160 -4.32 21.64 1.02
C SER A 160 -5.63 21.19 0.36
N ALA A 161 -6.09 19.97 0.68
CA ALA A 161 -7.36 19.44 0.20
C ALA A 161 -8.56 20.26 0.69
N LEU A 162 -8.59 20.57 1.97
CA LEU A 162 -9.66 21.37 2.59
C LEU A 162 -9.75 22.76 1.93
N ASP A 163 -8.62 23.41 1.74
CA ASP A 163 -8.56 24.74 1.09
C ASP A 163 -9.06 24.71 -0.36
N ARG A 164 -8.56 23.74 -1.15
CA ARG A 164 -8.95 23.60 -2.57
C ARG A 164 -10.43 23.22 -2.73
N GLN A 165 -10.96 22.40 -1.83
CA GLN A 165 -12.37 22.03 -1.83
C GLN A 165 -13.26 23.09 -1.16
N LYS A 166 -12.67 24.17 -0.62
CA LYS A 166 -13.37 25.25 0.09
C LYS A 166 -14.17 24.75 1.29
N ILE A 167 -13.69 23.70 1.94
CA ILE A 167 -14.29 23.15 3.14
C ILE A 167 -13.81 24.00 4.33
N LYS A 168 -14.76 24.71 4.96
CA LYS A 168 -14.46 25.49 6.17
C LYS A 168 -14.46 24.57 7.38
N VAL A 169 -13.33 24.56 8.08
CA VAL A 169 -13.23 23.91 9.39
C VAL A 169 -13.61 24.93 10.44
N GLU A 170 -14.69 24.68 11.17
CA GLU A 170 -15.06 25.50 12.32
C GLU A 170 -14.07 25.24 13.46
N THR A 171 -13.15 26.16 13.64
CA THR A 171 -12.26 26.16 14.80
C THR A 171 -12.96 26.88 15.93
N GLY A 172 -13.29 26.14 17.00
CA GLY A 172 -13.78 26.78 18.22
C GLY A 172 -12.76 27.78 18.75
N HIS A 173 -13.17 29.03 18.92
CA HIS A 173 -12.32 30.08 19.46
C HIS A 173 -11.99 29.75 20.91
N ARG A 174 -10.77 29.31 21.18
CA ARG A 174 -10.20 29.27 22.51
C ARG A 174 -9.30 30.49 22.64
N ASN A 175 -9.73 31.46 23.42
CA ASN A 175 -8.89 32.60 23.77
C ASN A 175 -7.88 32.14 24.82
N LEU A 176 -6.61 32.07 24.45
CA LEU A 176 -5.51 31.89 25.39
C LEU A 176 -5.00 33.28 25.78
N LEU A 177 -5.24 33.72 27.02
CA LEU A 177 -4.63 34.90 27.57
C LEU A 177 -3.29 34.51 28.21
N VAL A 178 -2.19 34.93 27.56
CA VAL A 178 -0.85 34.81 28.15
C VAL A 178 -0.48 36.14 28.73
N TYR A 179 -0.22 36.19 30.03
CA TYR A 179 0.33 37.38 30.69
C TYR A 179 1.64 37.03 31.39
N THR A 180 2.56 37.97 31.38
CA THR A 180 3.80 37.88 32.14
C THR A 180 3.73 38.90 33.24
N ASP A 181 4.06 38.51 34.45
CA ASP A 181 4.29 39.48 35.53
C ASP A 181 5.56 40.25 35.18
N ALA A 182 5.41 41.56 34.97
CA ALA A 182 6.55 42.45 34.86
C ALA A 182 7.11 42.66 36.27
N THR A 183 8.25 42.07 36.54
CA THR A 183 9.09 42.41 37.70
C THR A 183 9.96 43.61 37.37
#